data_9c1a62794215a7faf06ac99c04b41403
#
_entry.id   9c1a62794215a7faf06ac99c04b41403
#
_cell.length_a   1.000
_cell.length_b   1.000
_cell.length_c   1.000
_cell.angle_alpha   90.00
_cell.angle_beta   90.00
_cell.angle_gamma   90.00
#
_symmetry.space_group_name_H-M   'P 1'
#
loop_
_entity.id
_entity.type
_entity.pdbx_description
1 polymer ?
#
loop_
_entity_poly.entity_id
_entity_poly.type
_entity_poly.pdbx_seq_one_letter_code
_entity_poly.pdbx_strand_id
1 'polypeptide(L)'
;QNAEYPRIIEAIKEGLERWPQGSFAVWYPIKQRRTLQHFLRTASKLPARTLLLAELLIRPDDSPLRLNGSGMLLVNAPWQFDQVLSPALASLRAHLGESGASHRLEWLKAPA
;
A
#
# COMPACT_ATOMS: atom_id res chain seq x y z
N GLN A 1 5.37 16.11 2.63
CA GLN A 1 4.95 14.76 2.29
C GLN A 1 5.83 13.71 2.91
N ASN A 2 7.15 13.84 2.73
CA ASN A 2 8.05 12.88 3.33
C ASN A 2 7.95 12.87 4.85
N ALA A 3 7.62 14.00 5.45
CA ALA A 3 7.47 14.10 6.89
C ALA A 3 6.18 13.44 7.39
N GLU A 4 5.22 13.21 6.51
CA GLU A 4 3.96 12.57 6.90
C GLU A 4 4.09 11.05 7.05
N TYR A 5 4.99 10.44 6.28
CA TYR A 5 5.14 8.98 6.33
C TYR A 5 5.59 8.49 7.71
N PRO A 6 6.57 9.12 8.37
CA PRO A 6 6.91 8.71 9.74
C PRO A 6 5.77 8.85 10.72
N ARG A 7 4.93 9.89 10.56
CA ARG A 7 3.77 10.07 11.43
C ARG A 7 2.75 8.96 11.25
N ILE A 8 2.54 8.53 10.00
CA ILE A 8 1.63 7.43 9.71
C ILE A 8 2.12 6.16 10.36
N ILE A 9 3.41 5.86 10.23
CA ILE A 9 4.01 4.67 10.82
C ILE A 9 3.85 4.69 12.34
N GLU A 10 4.11 5.84 12.98
CA GLU A 10 3.96 5.96 14.43
C GLU A 10 2.53 5.75 14.87
N ALA A 11 1.57 6.30 14.12
CA ALA A 11 0.16 6.14 14.46
C ALA A 11 -0.26 4.68 14.38
N ILE A 12 0.21 3.95 13.37
CA ILE A 12 -0.09 2.53 13.22
C ILE A 12 0.53 1.74 14.37
N LYS A 13 1.78 2.06 14.73
CA LYS A 13 2.44 1.39 15.86
C LYS A 13 1.65 1.57 17.14
N GLU A 14 1.23 2.80 17.44
CA GLU A 14 0.42 3.06 18.63
C GLU A 14 -0.89 2.28 18.59
N GLY A 15 -1.53 2.27 17.44
CA GLY A 15 -2.77 1.52 17.28
C GLY A 15 -2.59 0.04 17.53
N LEU A 16 -1.50 -0.53 17.02
CA LEU A 16 -1.20 -1.95 17.20
C LEU A 16 -0.81 -2.28 18.63
N GLU A 17 -0.18 -1.35 19.35
CA GLU A 17 0.12 -1.55 20.76
C GLU A 17 -1.14 -1.68 21.59
N ARG A 18 -2.15 -0.87 21.28
CA ARG A 18 -3.43 -0.91 22.00
C ARG A 18 -4.33 -2.02 21.50
N TRP A 19 -4.20 -2.37 20.23
CA TRP A 19 -5.08 -3.33 19.58
C TRP A 19 -4.26 -4.17 18.60
N PRO A 20 -3.53 -5.18 19.11
CA PRO A 20 -2.58 -5.93 18.25
C PRO A 20 -3.21 -6.63 17.07
N GLN A 21 -4.50 -6.92 17.12
CA GLN A 21 -5.20 -7.58 16.01
C GLN A 21 -6.04 -6.61 15.18
N GLY A 22 -5.88 -5.32 15.43
CA GLY A 22 -6.64 -4.32 14.71
C GLY A 22 -6.28 -4.28 13.23
N SER A 23 -7.28 -4.04 12.40
CA SER A 23 -7.10 -3.88 10.96
C SER A 23 -7.11 -2.40 10.61
N PHE A 24 -6.11 -1.99 9.82
CA PHE A 24 -5.97 -0.61 9.39
C PHE A 24 -5.72 -0.58 7.90
N ALA A 25 -6.24 0.46 7.24
CA ALA A 25 -5.95 0.71 5.84
C ALA A 25 -5.34 2.10 5.72
N VAL A 26 -4.20 2.18 5.06
CA VAL A 26 -3.48 3.44 4.86
C VAL A 26 -3.35 3.69 3.37
N TRP A 27 -3.96 4.77 2.90
CA TRP A 27 -3.84 5.18 1.51
C TRP A 27 -2.63 6.09 1.35
N TYR A 28 -1.94 5.95 0.22
CA TYR A 28 -0.83 6.84 -0.11
C TYR A 28 -0.79 7.11 -1.61
N PRO A 29 -0.38 8.33 -1.99
CA PRO A 29 -0.23 8.66 -3.41
C PRO A 29 1.10 8.16 -3.95
N ILE A 30 1.14 7.84 -5.24
CA ILE A 30 2.37 7.41 -5.89
C ILE A 30 2.70 8.42 -6.99
N LYS A 31 3.78 9.17 -6.78
CA LYS A 31 4.36 10.05 -7.81
C LYS A 31 5.59 9.39 -8.41
N GLN A 32 6.51 8.99 -7.56
CA GLN A 32 7.71 8.24 -7.94
C GLN A 32 7.92 7.11 -6.95
N ARG A 33 8.19 5.92 -7.48
CA ARG A 33 8.32 4.74 -6.63
C ARG A 33 9.48 4.87 -5.64
N ARG A 34 10.59 5.45 -6.07
CA ARG A 34 11.76 5.46 -5.20
C ARG A 34 11.55 6.30 -3.93
N THR A 35 10.63 7.27 -3.96
CA THR A 35 10.34 8.04 -2.75
C THR A 35 9.53 7.26 -1.75
N LEU A 36 8.95 6.14 -2.17
CA LEU A 36 8.15 5.27 -1.30
C LEU A 36 8.97 4.14 -0.68
N GLN A 37 10.16 3.86 -1.20
CA GLN A 37 10.91 2.69 -0.77
C GLN A 37 11.21 2.71 0.72
N HIS A 38 11.61 3.88 1.24
CA HIS A 38 11.90 3.99 2.66
C HIS A 38 10.65 3.75 3.50
N PHE A 39 9.52 4.33 3.08
CA PHE A 39 8.25 4.15 3.78
C PHE A 39 7.88 2.66 3.83
N LEU A 40 7.99 1.97 2.69
CA LEU A 40 7.62 0.56 2.64
C LEU A 40 8.54 -0.32 3.46
N ARG A 41 9.86 0.00 3.47
CA ARG A 41 10.80 -0.75 4.30
C ARG A 41 10.49 -0.57 5.78
N THR A 42 10.18 0.66 6.19
CA THR A 42 9.82 0.94 7.57
C THR A 42 8.51 0.25 7.93
N ALA A 43 7.53 0.30 7.00
CA ALA A 43 6.24 -0.35 7.24
C ALA A 43 6.36 -1.85 7.41
N SER A 44 7.30 -2.48 6.68
CA SER A 44 7.47 -3.93 6.76
C SER A 44 7.94 -4.40 8.13
N LYS A 45 8.39 -3.48 8.97
CA LYS A 45 8.85 -3.78 10.34
C LYS A 45 7.77 -3.57 11.38
N LEU A 46 6.57 -3.16 10.98
CA LEU A 46 5.48 -2.97 11.94
C LEU A 46 5.13 -4.31 12.61
N PRO A 47 4.74 -4.27 13.90
CA PRO A 47 4.41 -5.49 14.64
C PRO A 47 3.00 -5.99 14.30
N ALA A 48 2.69 -6.11 13.04
CA ALA A 48 1.41 -6.61 12.55
C ALA A 48 1.54 -8.08 12.22
N ARG A 49 0.41 -8.80 12.21
CA ARG A 49 0.41 -10.21 11.82
C ARG A 49 0.57 -10.35 10.32
N THR A 50 -0.08 -9.48 9.57
CA THR A 50 0.05 -9.46 8.10
C THR A 50 0.11 -8.03 7.61
N LEU A 51 0.76 -7.85 6.45
CA LEU A 51 0.84 -6.56 5.76
C LEU A 51 0.66 -6.83 4.28
N LEU A 52 -0.40 -6.30 3.71
CA LEU A 52 -0.73 -6.48 2.29
C LEU A 52 -0.65 -5.14 1.58
N LEU A 53 0.08 -5.14 0.47
CA LEU A 53 0.27 -3.93 -0.33
C LEU A 53 -0.55 -4.06 -1.62
N ALA A 54 -1.38 -3.05 -1.89
CA ALA A 54 -2.16 -2.98 -3.13
C ALA A 54 -1.89 -1.64 -3.79
N GLU A 55 -1.37 -1.67 -5.03
CA GLU A 55 -1.04 -0.45 -5.74
C GLU A 55 -1.62 -0.47 -7.15
N LEU A 56 -2.08 0.69 -7.60
CA LEU A 56 -2.54 0.88 -8.96
C LEU A 56 -1.82 2.10 -9.55
N LEU A 57 -1.08 1.88 -10.63
CA LEU A 57 -0.46 2.95 -11.39
C LEU A 57 -1.26 3.10 -12.69
N ILE A 58 -1.87 4.25 -12.89
CA ILE A 58 -2.64 4.50 -14.11
C ILE A 58 -1.73 4.89 -15.27
N ARG A 59 -0.48 5.25 -14.96
CA ARG A 59 0.59 5.53 -15.92
C ARG A 59 1.92 5.21 -15.26
N PRO A 60 3.02 5.14 -16.03
CA PRO A 60 4.34 4.89 -15.43
C PRO A 60 4.70 5.96 -14.39
N ASP A 61 5.45 5.55 -13.35
CA ASP A 61 5.83 6.45 -12.26
C ASP A 61 7.15 7.16 -12.55
N ASP A 62 7.26 7.71 -13.75
CA ASP A 62 8.48 8.34 -14.25
C ASP A 62 8.53 9.84 -14.06
N SER A 63 7.51 10.44 -13.48
CA SER A 63 7.47 11.88 -13.26
C SER A 63 7.07 12.20 -11.82
N PRO A 64 7.91 12.96 -11.07
CA PRO A 64 7.54 13.39 -9.74
C PRO A 64 6.56 14.57 -9.73
N LEU A 65 6.25 15.11 -10.91
CA LEU A 65 5.46 16.34 -11.02
C LEU A 65 3.96 16.08 -11.03
N ARG A 66 3.55 14.82 -11.15
CA ARG A 66 2.12 14.49 -11.19
C ARG A 66 1.86 13.19 -10.43
N LEU A 67 0.61 13.01 -10.08
CA LEU A 67 0.16 11.79 -9.42
C LEU A 67 0.04 10.70 -10.48
N ASN A 68 0.78 9.62 -10.30
CA ASN A 68 0.80 8.51 -11.26
C ASN A 68 -0.07 7.34 -10.82
N GLY A 69 -0.47 7.32 -9.56
CA GLY A 69 -1.30 6.26 -9.04
C GLY A 69 -1.46 6.39 -7.54
N SER A 70 -1.97 5.33 -6.95
CA SER A 70 -2.14 5.30 -5.50
C SER A 70 -1.93 3.89 -4.98
N GLY A 71 -1.69 3.80 -3.69
CA GLY A 71 -1.52 2.53 -3.02
C GLY A 71 -2.29 2.49 -1.72
N MET A 72 -2.45 1.28 -1.22
CA MET A 72 -3.07 1.05 0.07
C MET A 72 -2.26 -0.01 0.80
N LEU A 73 -1.86 0.32 2.02
CA LEU A 73 -1.23 -0.63 2.90
C LEU A 73 -2.30 -1.15 3.86
N LEU A 74 -2.54 -2.45 3.82
CA LEU A 74 -3.54 -3.10 4.66
C LEU A 74 -2.84 -3.84 5.78
N VAL A 75 -3.03 -3.32 7.00
CA VAL A 75 -2.45 -3.89 8.21
C VAL A 75 -3.46 -4.87 8.77
N ASN A 76 -3.05 -6.13 8.94
CA ASN A 76 -3.91 -7.21 9.42
C ASN A 76 -5.16 -7.34 8.56
N ALA A 77 -4.97 -7.50 7.25
CA ALA A 77 -6.08 -7.60 6.31
C ALA A 77 -6.98 -8.80 6.66
N PRO A 78 -8.28 -8.68 6.34
CA PRO A 78 -9.19 -9.82 6.54
C PRO A 78 -8.71 -11.04 5.75
N TRP A 79 -9.08 -12.23 6.25
CA TRP A 79 -8.67 -13.49 5.65
C TRP A 79 -9.08 -13.54 4.19
N GLN A 80 -8.14 -13.96 3.31
CA GLN A 80 -8.35 -14.08 1.86
C GLN A 80 -8.73 -12.77 1.17
N PHE A 81 -8.46 -11.63 1.79
CA PHE A 81 -8.81 -10.35 1.20
C PHE A 81 -8.01 -10.07 -0.08
N ASP A 82 -6.81 -10.64 -0.18
CA ASP A 82 -6.01 -10.55 -1.40
C ASP A 82 -6.76 -11.15 -2.60
N GLN A 83 -7.57 -12.19 -2.38
CA GLN A 83 -8.33 -12.82 -3.46
C GLN A 83 -9.47 -11.93 -3.95
N VAL A 84 -9.97 -11.05 -3.09
CA VAL A 84 -10.96 -10.05 -3.48
C VAL A 84 -10.29 -8.90 -4.23
N LEU A 85 -9.12 -8.47 -3.76
CA LEU A 85 -8.43 -7.33 -4.34
C LEU A 85 -7.82 -7.62 -5.70
N SER A 86 -7.36 -8.83 -5.94
CA SER A 86 -6.66 -9.15 -7.18
C SER A 86 -7.50 -8.86 -8.41
N PRO A 87 -8.73 -9.40 -8.53
CA PRO A 87 -9.56 -9.07 -9.71
C PRO A 87 -10.01 -7.62 -9.72
N ALA A 88 -10.20 -7.00 -8.55
CA ALA A 88 -10.60 -5.60 -8.50
C ALA A 88 -9.51 -4.69 -9.07
N LEU A 89 -8.24 -4.94 -8.70
CA LEU A 89 -7.12 -4.16 -9.23
C LEU A 89 -6.98 -4.35 -10.74
N ALA A 90 -7.13 -5.57 -11.21
CA ALA A 90 -7.04 -5.83 -12.65
C ALA A 90 -8.14 -5.09 -13.41
N SER A 91 -9.35 -5.07 -12.87
CA SER A 91 -10.47 -4.37 -13.48
C SER A 91 -10.26 -2.86 -13.49
N LEU A 92 -9.80 -2.30 -12.36
CA LEU A 92 -9.52 -0.87 -12.29
C LEU A 92 -8.41 -0.48 -13.26
N ARG A 93 -7.37 -1.29 -13.35
CA ARG A 93 -6.29 -1.04 -14.29
C ARG A 93 -6.82 -1.01 -15.74
N ALA A 94 -7.69 -1.96 -16.07
CA ALA A 94 -8.23 -2.05 -17.42
C ALA A 94 -9.10 -0.85 -17.78
N HIS A 95 -9.85 -0.32 -16.80
CA HIS A 95 -10.80 0.76 -17.06
C HIS A 95 -10.19 2.14 -16.92
N LEU A 96 -9.22 2.31 -16.01
CA LEU A 96 -8.66 3.62 -15.69
C LEU A 96 -7.25 3.82 -16.21
N GLY A 97 -6.56 2.73 -16.58
CA GLY A 97 -5.16 2.80 -16.95
C GLY A 97 -4.93 3.42 -18.31
N GLU A 98 -3.82 4.17 -18.42
CA GLU A 98 -3.28 4.65 -19.67
C GLU A 98 -2.23 3.65 -20.16
N SER A 99 -1.60 3.96 -21.28
CA SER A 99 -0.49 3.13 -21.77
C SER A 99 0.58 3.04 -20.68
N GLY A 100 1.04 1.83 -20.38
CA GLY A 100 2.04 1.61 -19.35
C GLY A 100 1.47 1.49 -17.95
N ALA A 101 0.13 1.40 -17.82
CA ALA A 101 -0.49 1.18 -16.51
C ALA A 101 -0.10 -0.17 -15.94
N SER A 102 -0.07 -0.25 -14.61
CA SER A 102 0.27 -1.49 -13.93
C SER A 102 -0.43 -1.55 -12.58
N HIS A 103 -0.45 -2.73 -12.00
CA HIS A 103 -0.93 -2.87 -10.62
C HIS A 103 -0.04 -3.89 -9.91
N ARG A 104 -0.10 -3.83 -8.57
CA ARG A 104 0.75 -4.66 -7.74
C ARG A 104 -0.04 -5.07 -6.51
N LEU A 105 0.01 -6.35 -6.19
CA LEU A 105 -0.59 -6.89 -4.98
C LEU A 105 0.46 -7.80 -4.36
N GLU A 106 0.92 -7.45 -3.17
CA GLU A 106 2.07 -8.13 -2.60
C GLU A 106 1.94 -8.19 -1.09
N TRP A 107 2.24 -9.34 -0.52
CA TRP A 107 2.37 -9.48 0.92
C TRP A 107 3.74 -8.97 1.35
N LEU A 108 3.79 -7.91 2.13
CA LEU A 108 5.04 -7.52 2.81
C LEU A 108 5.29 -8.43 4.01
N LYS A 109 4.22 -8.91 4.62
CA LYS A 109 4.28 -9.91 5.66
C LYS A 109 3.09 -10.83 5.45
N ALA A 110 3.36 -12.06 5.04
CA ALA A 110 2.32 -12.99 4.64
C ALA A 110 1.68 -13.68 5.85
N PRO A 111 0.45 -14.19 5.70
CA PRO A 111 -0.16 -15.01 6.75
C PRO A 111 0.68 -16.27 7.00
N ALA A 112 0.67 -16.69 8.26
CA ALA A 112 1.38 -17.92 8.65
C ALA A 112 0.71 -19.16 8.09
#